data_b447222de7814e419eb27beaf889e5a3
#
_entry.id   b447222de7814e419eb27beaf889e5a3
#
_cell.length_a   1.000
_cell.length_b   1.000
_cell.length_c   1.000
_cell.angle_alpha   90.00
_cell.angle_beta   90.00
_cell.angle_gamma   90.00
#
_symmetry.space_group_name_H-M   'P 1'
#
loop_
_entity.id
_entity.type
_entity.pdbx_description
1 polymer ?
#
loop_
_entity_poly.entity_id
_entity_poly.type
_entity_poly.pdbx_seq_one_letter_code
_entity_poly.pdbx_strand_id
1 'polypeptide(L)'
;MPNPRLSNELAQQAVDALNAAGGNTSHAAEALGLARGTFQNRLKAAALKGMMGPAKTLPGFEIKSIATKEGDSWVKQTREPGEEFALPEGHILKGVSALLDADGRTVQQWVKTREGTDPVSTVEALKAAFEDFEGRATPTPPPTAANSDLLNLLPCNDWHTGVYIWGEEASENWDLDKAERVIGQSVEEALWRSPSAGICIVLGGGDQMHADTNDNRTANSGHALDVDGRHQKVLGVTCRLFVRTTDTALLRNERVVVRILPGNHDPYSSVALAYFLLAWYRNEPRVTVDVDPSLFFWFRHGLVLLGATHGHTVKVGQMPAIMAHRRAEDWGQTRFRYVHGFHLHHSAKTATEGNGVITETHQAPIPQDAWHWGSGFLSGRSIQTITYHAQFGEISRCRVAIMDAPE
;
A
#
# COMPACT_ATOMS: atom_id res chain seq x y z
N MET A 1 54.58 16.42 -6.11
CA MET A 1 54.79 16.15 -7.54
C MET A 1 53.42 15.97 -8.18
N PRO A 2 53.13 16.63 -9.32
CA PRO A 2 51.86 16.40 -10.00
C PRO A 2 51.83 14.96 -10.52
N ASN A 3 50.75 14.26 -10.26
CA ASN A 3 50.51 12.90 -10.70
C ASN A 3 50.65 12.83 -12.24
N PRO A 4 51.44 11.91 -12.83
CA PRO A 4 51.60 11.83 -14.27
C PRO A 4 50.22 11.63 -14.91
N ARG A 5 49.90 12.44 -15.93
CA ARG A 5 48.64 12.34 -16.69
C ARG A 5 48.53 10.92 -17.25
N LEU A 6 47.47 10.21 -16.86
CA LEU A 6 47.20 8.87 -17.35
C LEU A 6 47.26 8.81 -18.89
N SER A 7 47.94 7.81 -19.45
CA SER A 7 48.07 7.67 -20.93
C SER A 7 46.70 7.38 -21.55
N ASN A 8 46.55 7.72 -22.85
CA ASN A 8 45.32 7.43 -23.60
C ASN A 8 45.04 5.92 -23.69
N GLU A 9 46.08 5.10 -23.79
CA GLU A 9 45.96 3.65 -23.85
C GLU A 9 45.34 3.05 -22.58
N LEU A 10 45.84 3.48 -21.42
CA LEU A 10 45.31 2.99 -20.13
C LEU A 10 43.86 3.47 -19.86
N ALA A 11 43.51 4.64 -20.37
CA ALA A 11 42.14 5.16 -20.31
C ALA A 11 41.22 4.34 -21.23
N GLN A 12 41.66 4.06 -22.47
CA GLN A 12 40.91 3.27 -23.45
C GLN A 12 40.71 1.82 -22.96
N GLN A 13 41.75 1.18 -22.42
CA GLN A 13 41.65 -0.16 -21.82
C GLN A 13 40.55 -0.24 -20.74
N ALA A 14 40.42 0.80 -19.92
CA ALA A 14 39.38 0.81 -18.89
C ALA A 14 37.98 0.96 -19.51
N VAL A 15 37.81 1.71 -20.58
CA VAL A 15 36.52 1.81 -21.29
C VAL A 15 36.14 0.48 -21.96
N ASP A 16 37.12 -0.16 -22.62
CA ASP A 16 36.90 -1.41 -23.32
C ASP A 16 36.55 -2.54 -22.31
N ALA A 17 37.22 -2.59 -21.17
CA ALA A 17 36.92 -3.54 -20.11
C ALA A 17 35.54 -3.29 -19.47
N LEU A 18 35.13 -2.03 -19.30
CA LEU A 18 33.79 -1.66 -18.81
C LEU A 18 32.70 -2.12 -19.77
N ASN A 19 32.90 -1.90 -21.07
CA ASN A 19 31.96 -2.32 -22.11
C ASN A 19 31.88 -3.86 -22.18
N ALA A 20 33.00 -4.56 -22.11
CA ALA A 20 33.03 -6.03 -22.09
C ALA A 20 32.36 -6.63 -20.84
N ALA A 21 32.41 -5.92 -19.70
CA ALA A 21 31.76 -6.30 -18.46
C ALA A 21 30.30 -5.80 -18.36
N GLY A 22 29.68 -5.32 -19.45
CA GLY A 22 28.30 -4.84 -19.48
C GLY A 22 28.03 -3.69 -18.51
N GLY A 23 29.03 -2.82 -18.26
CA GLY A 23 28.92 -1.69 -17.33
C GLY A 23 29.24 -2.02 -15.87
N ASN A 24 29.55 -3.26 -15.52
CA ASN A 24 29.92 -3.65 -14.16
C ASN A 24 31.37 -3.29 -13.84
N THR A 25 31.56 -2.24 -13.04
CA THR A 25 32.88 -1.70 -12.70
C THR A 25 33.72 -2.67 -11.85
N SER A 26 33.13 -3.56 -11.07
CA SER A 26 33.87 -4.54 -10.26
C SER A 26 34.43 -5.64 -11.12
N HIS A 27 33.64 -6.25 -12.00
CA HIS A 27 34.09 -7.26 -12.97
C HIS A 27 35.13 -6.71 -13.96
N ALA A 28 34.93 -5.45 -14.42
CA ALA A 28 35.89 -4.80 -15.30
C ALA A 28 37.25 -4.54 -14.63
N ALA A 29 37.26 -4.15 -13.36
CA ALA A 29 38.48 -3.96 -12.58
C ALA A 29 39.23 -5.28 -12.36
N GLU A 30 38.50 -6.34 -12.03
CA GLU A 30 39.02 -7.69 -11.84
C GLU A 30 39.65 -8.24 -13.14
N ALA A 31 38.97 -8.07 -14.27
CA ALA A 31 39.47 -8.50 -15.59
C ALA A 31 40.79 -7.82 -15.98
N LEU A 32 41.05 -6.62 -15.48
CA LEU A 32 42.31 -5.90 -15.70
C LEU A 32 43.32 -6.11 -14.54
N GLY A 33 43.02 -6.92 -13.52
CA GLY A 33 43.84 -7.10 -12.34
C GLY A 33 44.11 -5.83 -11.53
N LEU A 34 43.11 -4.89 -11.51
CA LEU A 34 43.24 -3.58 -10.88
C LEU A 34 42.36 -3.50 -9.62
N ALA A 35 42.86 -2.78 -8.61
CA ALA A 35 42.00 -2.34 -7.52
C ALA A 35 40.88 -1.43 -8.05
N ARG A 36 39.65 -1.57 -7.55
CA ARG A 36 38.46 -0.81 -8.00
C ARG A 36 38.68 0.70 -8.04
N GLY A 37 39.38 1.27 -7.04
CA GLY A 37 39.70 2.70 -7.01
C GLY A 37 40.64 3.15 -8.15
N THR A 38 41.61 2.31 -8.49
CA THR A 38 42.52 2.54 -9.62
C THR A 38 41.77 2.48 -10.96
N PHE A 39 40.89 1.51 -11.11
CA PHE A 39 40.03 1.38 -12.29
C PHE A 39 39.10 2.59 -12.45
N GLN A 40 38.44 3.03 -11.38
CA GLN A 40 37.62 4.25 -11.41
C GLN A 40 38.37 5.51 -11.77
N ASN A 41 39.63 5.65 -11.33
CA ASN A 41 40.46 6.78 -11.73
C ASN A 41 40.82 6.74 -13.23
N ARG A 42 41.01 5.53 -13.81
CA ARG A 42 41.21 5.38 -15.26
C ARG A 42 39.95 5.76 -16.04
N LEU A 43 38.76 5.37 -15.58
CA LEU A 43 37.49 5.77 -16.20
C LEU A 43 37.24 7.28 -16.10
N LYS A 44 37.54 7.91 -14.96
CA LYS A 44 37.49 9.38 -14.85
C LYS A 44 38.38 10.08 -15.87
N ALA A 45 39.62 9.58 -16.07
CA ALA A 45 40.51 10.12 -17.07
C ALA A 45 40.01 9.89 -18.50
N ALA A 46 39.38 8.74 -18.78
CA ALA A 46 38.73 8.44 -20.05
C ALA A 46 37.55 9.38 -20.34
N ALA A 47 36.72 9.66 -19.34
CA ALA A 47 35.58 10.56 -19.43
C ALA A 47 36.06 12.00 -19.73
N LEU A 48 37.09 12.50 -19.01
CA LEU A 48 37.71 13.82 -19.24
C LEU A 48 38.32 13.97 -20.65
N LYS A 49 38.69 12.87 -21.29
CA LYS A 49 39.24 12.80 -22.64
C LYS A 49 38.16 12.52 -23.71
N GLY A 50 36.88 12.45 -23.34
CA GLY A 50 35.80 12.20 -24.28
C GLY A 50 35.74 10.77 -24.84
N MET A 51 36.42 9.79 -24.20
CA MET A 51 36.53 8.42 -24.72
C MET A 51 35.37 7.52 -24.37
N MET A 52 34.44 7.94 -23.52
CA MET A 52 33.31 7.12 -23.05
C MET A 52 32.08 7.10 -23.96
N GLY A 53 32.18 7.68 -25.14
CA GLY A 53 31.07 7.80 -26.09
C GLY A 53 29.96 8.77 -25.59
N PRO A 54 28.99 9.09 -26.44
CA PRO A 54 27.85 9.91 -26.03
C PRO A 54 26.99 9.17 -25.02
N ALA A 55 26.67 9.81 -23.90
CA ALA A 55 25.69 9.29 -22.99
C ALA A 55 24.35 9.12 -23.74
N LYS A 56 23.58 8.03 -23.45
CA LYS A 56 22.26 7.82 -24.05
C LYS A 56 21.36 9.01 -23.66
N THR A 57 20.96 9.79 -24.65
CA THR A 57 19.98 10.86 -24.50
C THR A 57 18.58 10.32 -24.78
N LEU A 58 17.60 10.85 -24.07
CA LEU A 58 16.19 10.57 -24.39
C LEU A 58 15.81 11.29 -25.70
N PRO A 59 14.86 10.75 -26.49
CA PRO A 59 14.39 11.43 -27.70
C PRO A 59 13.90 12.86 -27.39
N GLY A 60 14.34 13.85 -28.15
CA GLY A 60 14.00 15.27 -27.96
C GLY A 60 14.81 15.99 -26.87
N PHE A 61 15.92 15.39 -26.39
CA PHE A 61 16.77 16.01 -25.39
C PHE A 61 18.24 16.10 -25.88
N GLU A 62 18.92 17.15 -25.48
CA GLU A 62 20.35 17.32 -25.68
C GLU A 62 21.11 17.31 -24.35
N ILE A 63 22.37 16.82 -24.39
CA ILE A 63 23.27 16.88 -23.24
C ILE A 63 23.87 18.27 -23.12
N LYS A 64 23.45 19.04 -22.13
CA LYS A 64 23.99 20.36 -21.85
C LYS A 64 25.20 20.33 -20.92
N SER A 65 25.26 19.42 -19.97
CA SER A 65 26.41 19.26 -19.08
C SER A 65 26.43 17.84 -18.48
N ILE A 66 27.65 17.31 -18.29
CA ILE A 66 27.87 16.08 -17.55
C ILE A 66 28.59 16.47 -16.26
N ALA A 67 28.00 16.11 -15.10
CA ALA A 67 28.61 16.29 -13.80
C ALA A 67 28.93 14.92 -13.21
N THR A 68 30.17 14.74 -12.71
CA THR A 68 30.58 13.48 -12.02
C THR A 68 30.73 13.77 -10.54
N LYS A 69 30.04 13.02 -9.68
CA LYS A 69 30.17 13.10 -8.24
C LYS A 69 30.56 11.70 -7.74
N GLU A 70 31.74 11.54 -7.15
CA GLU A 70 32.22 10.33 -6.47
C GLU A 70 31.96 9.01 -7.20
N GLY A 71 32.20 8.98 -8.51
CA GLY A 71 32.00 7.78 -9.34
C GLY A 71 30.67 7.68 -10.05
N ASP A 72 29.65 8.45 -9.67
CA ASP A 72 28.39 8.51 -10.41
C ASP A 72 28.37 9.70 -11.37
N SER A 73 27.95 9.44 -12.60
CA SER A 73 27.81 10.49 -13.63
C SER A 73 26.39 11.03 -13.63
N TRP A 74 26.25 12.33 -13.44
CA TRP A 74 24.98 13.04 -13.60
C TRP A 74 24.90 13.60 -15.00
N VAL A 75 23.92 13.20 -15.79
CA VAL A 75 23.66 13.78 -17.11
C VAL A 75 22.53 14.78 -16.98
N LYS A 76 22.82 16.07 -17.23
CA LYS A 76 21.78 17.10 -17.36
C LYS A 76 21.39 17.17 -18.82
N GLN A 77 20.15 16.93 -19.12
CA GLN A 77 19.59 17.05 -20.46
C GLN A 77 18.69 18.27 -20.51
N THR A 78 18.81 19.06 -21.54
CA THR A 78 17.94 20.22 -21.81
C THR A 78 17.31 20.06 -23.17
N ARG A 79 16.10 20.58 -23.28
CA ARG A 79 15.32 20.61 -24.49
C ARG A 79 15.70 21.81 -25.33
N GLU A 80 15.47 21.73 -26.63
CA GLU A 80 15.55 22.91 -27.50
C GLU A 80 14.54 23.98 -27.09
N PRO A 81 14.87 25.28 -27.16
CA PRO A 81 13.93 26.35 -26.83
C PRO A 81 12.71 26.33 -27.76
N GLY A 82 11.52 26.35 -27.19
CA GLY A 82 10.25 26.49 -27.93
C GLY A 82 9.44 25.22 -28.13
N GLU A 83 9.95 24.05 -27.78
CA GLU A 83 9.15 22.81 -27.80
C GLU A 83 8.37 22.59 -26.50
N GLU A 84 7.12 22.09 -26.61
CA GLU A 84 6.35 21.67 -25.43
C GLU A 84 6.93 20.42 -24.79
N PHE A 85 6.96 20.37 -23.45
CA PHE A 85 7.41 19.19 -22.73
C PHE A 85 6.40 18.06 -22.86
N ALA A 86 6.84 16.93 -23.42
CA ALA A 86 6.12 15.67 -23.34
C ALA A 86 6.87 14.71 -22.41
N LEU A 87 6.16 14.06 -21.51
CA LEU A 87 6.75 13.04 -20.64
C LEU A 87 7.23 11.86 -21.50
N PRO A 88 8.50 11.44 -21.42
CA PRO A 88 8.96 10.27 -22.19
C PRO A 88 8.19 9.02 -21.82
N GLU A 89 7.96 8.15 -22.81
CA GLU A 89 7.30 6.86 -22.59
C GLU A 89 8.08 6.03 -21.54
N GLY A 90 7.36 5.42 -20.61
CA GLY A 90 7.95 4.65 -19.50
C GLY A 90 8.50 5.51 -18.35
N HIS A 91 8.28 6.81 -18.34
CA HIS A 91 8.70 7.70 -17.26
C HIS A 91 7.51 8.28 -16.51
N ILE A 92 7.66 8.42 -15.20
CA ILE A 92 6.72 9.14 -14.33
C ILE A 92 7.36 10.42 -13.78
N LEU A 93 6.52 11.43 -13.55
CA LEU A 93 6.93 12.71 -13.01
C LEU A 93 7.35 12.55 -11.53
N LYS A 94 8.60 12.92 -11.22
CA LYS A 94 9.11 12.94 -9.84
C LYS A 94 8.94 14.30 -9.17
N GLY A 95 8.95 15.36 -9.95
CA GLY A 95 8.76 16.73 -9.48
C GLY A 95 9.10 17.77 -10.54
N VAL A 96 8.58 18.97 -10.34
CA VAL A 96 8.80 20.12 -11.20
C VAL A 96 9.30 21.27 -10.34
N SER A 97 10.33 21.97 -10.82
CA SER A 97 10.79 23.24 -10.24
C SER A 97 10.75 24.31 -11.33
N ALA A 98 10.16 25.46 -11.06
CA ALA A 98 10.07 26.55 -12.01
C ALA A 98 10.71 27.84 -11.45
N LEU A 99 11.39 28.59 -12.33
CA LEU A 99 11.80 29.95 -12.08
C LEU A 99 10.77 30.89 -12.72
N LEU A 100 10.19 31.76 -11.92
CA LEU A 100 9.19 32.72 -12.38
C LEU A 100 9.82 34.12 -12.48
N ASP A 101 9.32 34.93 -13.39
CA ASP A 101 9.63 36.37 -13.45
C ASP A 101 8.75 37.17 -12.44
N ALA A 102 8.95 38.48 -12.42
CA ALA A 102 8.23 39.39 -11.53
C ALA A 102 6.69 39.40 -11.79
N ASP A 103 6.27 38.99 -12.98
CA ASP A 103 4.86 38.92 -13.42
C ASP A 103 4.26 37.51 -13.20
N GLY A 104 5.03 36.58 -12.61
CA GLY A 104 4.58 35.20 -12.32
C GLY A 104 4.64 34.25 -13.51
N ARG A 105 5.30 34.63 -14.61
CA ARG A 105 5.46 33.78 -15.80
C ARG A 105 6.67 32.88 -15.65
N THR A 106 6.55 31.64 -16.09
CA THR A 106 7.66 30.66 -16.05
C THR A 106 8.75 31.04 -17.06
N VAL A 107 9.93 31.41 -16.55
CA VAL A 107 11.12 31.71 -17.34
C VAL A 107 11.88 30.43 -17.66
N GLN A 108 11.95 29.52 -16.72
CA GLN A 108 12.64 28.24 -16.85
C GLN A 108 11.99 27.19 -15.95
N GLN A 109 11.95 25.95 -16.45
CA GLN A 109 11.36 24.82 -15.73
C GLN A 109 12.31 23.62 -15.73
N TRP A 110 12.45 22.97 -14.58
CA TRP A 110 13.17 21.70 -14.45
C TRP A 110 12.15 20.60 -14.13
N VAL A 111 12.02 19.67 -15.05
CA VAL A 111 11.17 18.49 -14.86
C VAL A 111 12.06 17.31 -14.47
N LYS A 112 11.79 16.71 -13.32
CA LYS A 112 12.46 15.51 -12.85
C LYS A 112 11.54 14.32 -13.13
N THR A 113 12.05 13.33 -13.85
CA THR A 113 11.35 12.09 -14.14
C THR A 113 12.12 10.89 -13.58
N ARG A 114 11.47 9.77 -13.43
CA ARG A 114 12.08 8.46 -13.17
C ARG A 114 11.43 7.42 -14.06
N GLU A 115 12.13 6.37 -14.39
CA GLU A 115 11.52 5.19 -15.01
C GLU A 115 10.51 4.57 -14.02
N GLY A 116 9.34 4.20 -14.51
CA GLY A 116 8.27 3.59 -13.72
C GLY A 116 6.94 3.65 -14.44
N THR A 117 6.06 2.73 -14.10
CA THR A 117 4.67 2.74 -14.54
C THR A 117 3.85 3.67 -13.65
N ASP A 118 2.96 4.44 -14.26
CA ASP A 118 2.00 5.26 -13.51
C ASP A 118 1.07 4.31 -12.72
N PRO A 119 0.92 4.50 -11.38
CA PRO A 119 -0.04 3.73 -10.59
C PRO A 119 -1.47 3.79 -11.15
N VAL A 120 -1.86 4.92 -11.74
CA VAL A 120 -3.18 5.07 -12.39
C VAL A 120 -3.28 4.16 -13.61
N SER A 121 -2.22 4.08 -14.44
CA SER A 121 -2.21 3.19 -15.60
C SER A 121 -2.24 1.71 -15.21
N THR A 122 -1.64 1.35 -14.08
CA THR A 122 -1.70 -0.02 -13.54
C THR A 122 -3.12 -0.37 -13.07
N VAL A 123 -3.79 0.57 -12.39
CA VAL A 123 -5.20 0.40 -11.98
C VAL A 123 -6.13 0.28 -13.19
N GLU A 124 -5.96 1.12 -14.20
CA GLU A 124 -6.75 1.05 -15.44
C GLU A 124 -6.51 -0.26 -16.21
N ALA A 125 -5.27 -0.75 -16.26
CA ALA A 125 -4.95 -2.04 -16.86
C ALA A 125 -5.58 -3.20 -16.08
N LEU A 126 -5.60 -3.15 -14.74
CA LEU A 126 -6.28 -4.14 -13.90
C LEU A 126 -7.80 -4.09 -14.12
N LYS A 127 -8.41 -2.90 -14.19
CA LYS A 127 -9.83 -2.76 -14.52
C LYS A 127 -10.16 -3.43 -15.84
N ALA A 128 -9.42 -3.09 -16.90
CA ALA A 128 -9.61 -3.65 -18.23
C ALA A 128 -9.43 -5.18 -18.26
N ALA A 129 -8.46 -5.72 -17.51
CA ALA A 129 -8.21 -7.16 -17.41
C ALA A 129 -9.37 -7.94 -16.77
N PHE A 130 -10.18 -7.28 -15.92
CA PHE A 130 -11.33 -7.91 -15.24
C PHE A 130 -12.68 -7.51 -15.84
N GLU A 131 -12.72 -6.65 -16.85
CA GLU A 131 -13.97 -6.13 -17.42
C GLU A 131 -14.85 -7.22 -18.02
N ASP A 132 -14.23 -8.20 -18.72
CA ASP A 132 -14.91 -9.33 -19.33
C ASP A 132 -14.91 -10.60 -18.47
N PHE A 133 -14.40 -10.52 -17.23
CA PHE A 133 -14.33 -11.67 -16.34
C PHE A 133 -15.70 -12.02 -15.77
N GLU A 134 -16.14 -13.27 -15.95
CA GLU A 134 -17.37 -13.76 -15.32
C GLU A 134 -17.17 -14.01 -13.83
N GLY A 135 -18.03 -13.41 -12.99
CA GLY A 135 -18.01 -13.61 -11.55
C GLY A 135 -18.29 -15.07 -11.17
N ARG A 136 -17.60 -15.57 -10.15
CA ARG A 136 -17.74 -16.95 -9.67
C ARG A 136 -18.69 -17.11 -8.50
N ALA A 137 -19.05 -16.00 -7.83
CA ALA A 137 -20.01 -16.06 -6.74
C ALA A 137 -21.39 -16.50 -7.26
N THR A 138 -21.99 -17.46 -6.58
CA THR A 138 -23.38 -17.85 -6.81
C THR A 138 -24.29 -16.93 -6.02
N PRO A 139 -25.32 -16.32 -6.62
CA PRO A 139 -26.28 -15.49 -5.89
C PRO A 139 -26.87 -16.24 -4.70
N THR A 140 -26.83 -15.62 -3.54
CA THR A 140 -27.28 -16.18 -2.26
C THR A 140 -28.62 -15.54 -1.86
N PRO A 141 -29.64 -16.27 -1.42
CA PRO A 141 -30.88 -15.68 -0.96
C PRO A 141 -30.64 -14.79 0.29
N PRO A 142 -31.37 -13.67 0.42
CA PRO A 142 -31.24 -12.81 1.59
C PRO A 142 -31.71 -13.55 2.86
N PRO A 143 -31.20 -13.15 4.04
CA PRO A 143 -31.66 -13.69 5.31
C PRO A 143 -33.14 -13.33 5.53
N THR A 144 -33.89 -14.23 6.19
CA THR A 144 -35.34 -14.08 6.39
C THR A 144 -35.72 -13.02 7.43
N ALA A 145 -34.77 -12.57 8.25
CA ALA A 145 -35.01 -11.63 9.35
C ALA A 145 -33.80 -10.72 9.56
N ALA A 146 -33.63 -9.73 8.69
CA ALA A 146 -32.67 -8.68 8.89
C ALA A 146 -33.37 -7.36 9.27
N ASN A 147 -32.74 -6.57 10.13
CA ASN A 147 -33.23 -5.24 10.46
C ASN A 147 -32.59 -4.20 9.54
N SER A 148 -33.37 -3.59 8.67
CA SER A 148 -32.90 -2.60 7.69
C SER A 148 -32.35 -1.30 8.30
N ASP A 149 -32.73 -0.98 9.56
CA ASP A 149 -32.19 0.16 10.30
C ASP A 149 -30.80 -0.09 10.85
N LEU A 150 -30.31 -1.32 10.80
CA LEU A 150 -29.00 -1.70 11.32
C LEU A 150 -27.94 -1.78 10.22
N LEU A 151 -26.74 -1.37 10.60
CA LEU A 151 -25.52 -1.54 9.85
C LEU A 151 -24.48 -2.22 10.73
N ASN A 152 -23.90 -3.31 10.24
CA ASN A 152 -22.74 -3.95 10.84
C ASN A 152 -21.46 -3.48 10.15
N LEU A 153 -20.49 -3.00 10.91
CA LEU A 153 -19.14 -2.74 10.45
C LEU A 153 -18.23 -3.84 10.96
N LEU A 154 -17.57 -4.54 10.06
CA LEU A 154 -16.52 -5.53 10.35
C LEU A 154 -15.17 -4.95 9.91
N PRO A 155 -14.34 -4.40 10.81
CA PRO A 155 -12.98 -4.03 10.50
C PRO A 155 -12.11 -5.28 10.27
N CYS A 156 -11.62 -5.44 9.06
CA CYS A 156 -10.67 -6.47 8.64
C CYS A 156 -9.31 -5.78 8.46
N ASN A 157 -8.60 -5.55 9.54
CA ASN A 157 -7.39 -4.74 9.54
C ASN A 157 -6.17 -5.50 10.04
N ASP A 158 -5.02 -5.12 9.49
CA ASP A 158 -3.72 -5.58 9.97
C ASP A 158 -3.66 -7.12 10.10
N TRP A 159 -4.22 -7.82 9.11
CA TRP A 159 -4.20 -9.28 9.07
C TRP A 159 -2.80 -9.81 8.81
N HIS A 160 -1.95 -9.01 8.16
CA HIS A 160 -0.59 -9.35 7.79
C HIS A 160 -0.47 -10.80 7.31
N THR A 161 -1.44 -11.23 6.47
CA THR A 161 -1.43 -12.58 5.92
C THR A 161 -0.06 -12.86 5.31
N GLY A 162 0.56 -13.96 5.72
CA GLY A 162 1.90 -14.32 5.30
C GLY A 162 3.02 -13.85 6.25
N VAL A 163 2.73 -13.18 7.37
CA VAL A 163 3.75 -12.99 8.40
C VAL A 163 4.18 -14.35 8.95
N TYR A 164 5.49 -14.56 9.10
CA TYR A 164 6.07 -15.69 9.78
C TYR A 164 6.56 -15.26 11.17
N ILE A 165 6.18 -16.00 12.19
CA ILE A 165 6.61 -15.74 13.57
C ILE A 165 7.12 -17.05 14.16
N TRP A 166 8.32 -17.00 14.72
CA TRP A 166 8.94 -18.13 15.40
C TRP A 166 8.73 -18.03 16.91
N GLY A 167 8.13 -19.05 17.51
CA GLY A 167 7.74 -19.01 18.92
C GLY A 167 8.87 -18.94 19.93
N GLU A 168 10.10 -19.34 19.57
CA GLU A 168 11.27 -19.17 20.43
C GLU A 168 11.72 -17.69 20.56
N GLU A 169 11.36 -16.86 19.59
CA GLU A 169 11.73 -15.44 19.55
C GLU A 169 10.56 -14.51 19.93
N ALA A 170 9.34 -15.01 19.86
CA ALA A 170 8.12 -14.28 20.11
C ALA A 170 7.11 -15.09 20.95
N SER A 171 5.85 -14.69 21.01
CA SER A 171 4.85 -15.33 21.88
C SER A 171 4.43 -16.71 21.43
N GLU A 172 4.38 -16.97 20.11
CA GLU A 172 3.90 -18.24 19.54
C GLU A 172 4.39 -18.42 18.09
N ASN A 173 4.37 -19.68 17.61
CA ASN A 173 4.58 -19.94 16.19
C ASN A 173 3.36 -19.50 15.38
N TRP A 174 3.58 -18.75 14.30
CA TRP A 174 2.55 -18.28 13.40
C TRP A 174 3.01 -18.38 11.95
N ASP A 175 2.15 -18.98 11.14
CA ASP A 175 2.36 -19.22 9.73
C ASP A 175 1.07 -18.91 8.93
N LEU A 176 1.15 -19.05 7.63
CA LEU A 176 0.04 -18.73 6.72
C LEU A 176 -1.19 -19.64 6.93
N ASP A 177 -0.98 -20.92 7.21
CA ASP A 177 -2.09 -21.87 7.41
C ASP A 177 -2.81 -21.61 8.75
N LYS A 178 -2.05 -21.27 9.79
CA LYS A 178 -2.62 -20.85 11.08
C LYS A 178 -3.37 -19.53 10.95
N ALA A 179 -2.81 -18.56 10.20
CA ALA A 179 -3.46 -17.29 9.91
C ALA A 179 -4.81 -17.49 9.21
N GLU A 180 -4.86 -18.28 8.12
CA GLU A 180 -6.10 -18.57 7.39
C GLU A 180 -7.18 -19.20 8.30
N ARG A 181 -6.78 -20.13 9.14
CA ARG A 181 -7.69 -20.81 10.06
C ARG A 181 -8.20 -19.89 11.17
N VAL A 182 -7.29 -19.24 11.90
CA VAL A 182 -7.65 -18.45 13.09
C VAL A 182 -8.42 -17.19 12.72
N ILE A 183 -7.96 -16.45 11.71
CA ILE A 183 -8.64 -15.24 11.24
C ILE A 183 -10.01 -15.60 10.69
N GLY A 184 -10.10 -16.63 9.83
CA GLY A 184 -11.37 -17.07 9.24
C GLY A 184 -12.39 -17.48 10.29
N GLN A 185 -12.00 -18.28 11.28
CA GLN A 185 -12.90 -18.71 12.37
C GLN A 185 -13.35 -17.52 13.24
N SER A 186 -12.43 -16.62 13.57
CA SER A 186 -12.75 -15.45 14.40
C SER A 186 -13.69 -14.47 13.71
N VAL A 187 -13.52 -14.27 12.39
CA VAL A 187 -14.44 -13.47 11.55
C VAL A 187 -15.83 -14.08 11.53
N GLU A 188 -15.93 -15.38 11.26
CA GLU A 188 -17.22 -16.09 11.26
C GLU A 188 -17.91 -15.95 12.61
N GLU A 189 -17.21 -16.19 13.70
CA GLU A 189 -17.73 -16.07 15.04
C GLU A 189 -18.25 -14.65 15.35
N ALA A 190 -17.49 -13.60 14.97
CA ALA A 190 -17.88 -12.21 15.16
C ALA A 190 -19.18 -11.89 14.37
N LEU A 191 -19.28 -12.35 13.13
CA LEU A 191 -20.47 -12.16 12.29
C LEU A 191 -21.67 -12.94 12.81
N TRP A 192 -21.49 -14.19 13.23
CA TRP A 192 -22.59 -15.02 13.76
C TRP A 192 -23.16 -14.53 15.09
N ARG A 193 -22.34 -13.91 15.93
CA ARG A 193 -22.76 -13.31 17.20
C ARG A 193 -23.42 -11.94 17.03
N SER A 194 -23.27 -11.31 15.86
CA SER A 194 -23.84 -10.00 15.59
C SER A 194 -25.30 -10.09 15.14
N PRO A 195 -26.14 -9.07 15.37
CA PRO A 195 -27.50 -9.05 14.85
C PRO A 195 -27.50 -9.04 13.32
N SER A 196 -28.52 -9.63 12.70
CA SER A 196 -28.73 -9.52 11.25
C SER A 196 -29.15 -8.10 10.89
N ALA A 197 -28.46 -7.49 9.93
CA ALA A 197 -28.60 -6.10 9.56
C ALA A 197 -28.97 -5.93 8.08
N GLY A 198 -29.51 -4.76 7.72
CA GLY A 198 -29.73 -4.39 6.33
C GLY A 198 -28.43 -4.21 5.55
N ILE A 199 -27.36 -3.82 6.25
CA ILE A 199 -26.05 -3.61 5.62
C ILE A 199 -24.96 -4.24 6.49
N CYS A 200 -24.00 -4.92 5.85
CA CYS A 200 -22.71 -5.21 6.46
C CYS A 200 -21.60 -4.56 5.63
N ILE A 201 -20.72 -3.81 6.29
CA ILE A 201 -19.50 -3.29 5.67
C ILE A 201 -18.34 -4.19 6.08
N VAL A 202 -17.78 -4.91 5.11
CA VAL A 202 -16.50 -5.62 5.24
C VAL A 202 -15.40 -4.63 4.86
N LEU A 203 -14.77 -4.06 5.87
CA LEU A 203 -13.79 -3.00 5.70
C LEU A 203 -12.37 -3.53 5.86
N GLY A 204 -11.69 -3.80 4.74
CA GLY A 204 -10.26 -4.05 4.73
C GLY A 204 -9.51 -2.78 5.14
N GLY A 205 -8.95 -2.78 6.34
CA GLY A 205 -8.36 -1.59 6.96
C GLY A 205 -6.93 -1.27 6.50
N GLY A 206 -6.38 -2.01 5.55
CA GLY A 206 -4.98 -1.97 5.14
C GLY A 206 -4.15 -3.04 5.84
N ASP A 207 -2.95 -3.27 5.33
CA ASP A 207 -2.02 -4.30 5.80
C ASP A 207 -2.68 -5.70 5.86
N GLN A 208 -3.43 -6.03 4.80
CA GLN A 208 -4.03 -7.35 4.64
C GLN A 208 -2.97 -8.41 4.39
N MET A 209 -1.92 -8.03 3.67
CA MET A 209 -0.74 -8.85 3.42
C MET A 209 0.50 -8.24 4.07
N HIS A 210 1.38 -9.12 4.58
CA HIS A 210 2.58 -8.70 5.29
C HIS A 210 3.64 -8.09 4.36
N ALA A 211 3.69 -8.54 3.11
CA ALA A 211 4.60 -8.03 2.08
C ALA A 211 3.88 -7.86 0.75
N ASP A 212 4.24 -6.84 -0.01
CA ASP A 212 3.64 -6.50 -1.30
C ASP A 212 4.30 -7.21 -2.50
N THR A 213 5.48 -7.78 -2.29
CA THR A 213 6.27 -8.47 -3.29
C THR A 213 7.08 -9.62 -2.68
N ASN A 214 7.74 -10.42 -3.53
CA ASN A 214 8.69 -11.45 -3.08
C ASN A 214 10.03 -10.91 -2.55
N ASP A 215 10.22 -9.58 -2.52
CA ASP A 215 11.43 -8.97 -1.95
C ASP A 215 11.41 -8.96 -0.42
N ASN A 216 10.25 -9.29 0.18
CA ASN A 216 10.03 -9.35 1.62
C ASN A 216 10.51 -8.07 2.33
N ARG A 217 10.05 -6.94 1.81
CA ARG A 217 10.34 -5.61 2.35
C ARG A 217 9.11 -4.74 2.32
N THR A 218 9.00 -3.85 3.30
CA THR A 218 7.95 -2.82 3.26
C THR A 218 8.15 -1.89 2.06
N ALA A 219 7.06 -1.58 1.35
CA ALA A 219 7.10 -0.89 0.07
C ALA A 219 7.77 0.50 0.11
N ASN A 220 7.58 1.26 1.19
CA ASN A 220 8.09 2.63 1.30
C ASN A 220 9.38 2.73 2.13
N SER A 221 9.46 2.04 3.26
CA SER A 221 10.57 2.14 4.20
C SER A 221 11.68 1.12 3.98
N GLY A 222 11.42 0.05 3.21
CA GLY A 222 12.40 -0.97 2.87
C GLY A 222 12.82 -1.86 4.04
N HIS A 223 12.07 -1.89 5.15
CA HIS A 223 12.32 -2.80 6.27
C HIS A 223 12.20 -4.25 5.83
N ALA A 224 13.14 -5.10 6.26
CA ALA A 224 13.06 -6.53 6.03
C ALA A 224 11.88 -7.13 6.80
N LEU A 225 11.21 -8.09 6.20
CA LEU A 225 10.02 -8.75 6.73
C LEU A 225 10.21 -10.25 6.72
N ASP A 226 9.80 -10.92 7.80
CA ASP A 226 9.75 -12.36 7.89
C ASP A 226 8.42 -12.86 7.31
N VAL A 227 8.51 -13.58 6.19
CA VAL A 227 7.34 -13.99 5.40
C VAL A 227 7.28 -15.50 5.25
N ASP A 228 6.10 -16.09 5.48
CA ASP A 228 5.82 -17.48 5.22
C ASP A 228 5.40 -17.70 3.76
N GLY A 229 6.36 -18.06 2.94
CA GLY A 229 6.14 -18.45 1.56
C GLY A 229 6.25 -17.31 0.55
N ARG A 230 5.76 -17.57 -0.66
CA ARG A 230 5.82 -16.63 -1.76
C ARG A 230 4.59 -15.72 -1.78
N HIS A 231 4.77 -14.48 -2.22
CA HIS A 231 3.70 -13.50 -2.34
C HIS A 231 2.44 -14.03 -3.05
N GLN A 232 2.61 -14.86 -4.10
CA GLN A 232 1.49 -15.46 -4.83
C GLN A 232 0.65 -16.41 -3.96
N LYS A 233 1.31 -17.18 -3.05
CA LYS A 233 0.60 -18.03 -2.08
C LYS A 233 -0.16 -17.18 -1.07
N VAL A 234 0.48 -16.14 -0.55
CA VAL A 234 -0.10 -15.17 0.42
C VAL A 234 -1.32 -14.48 -0.18
N LEU A 235 -1.20 -13.92 -1.39
CA LEU A 235 -2.31 -13.28 -2.10
C LEU A 235 -3.50 -14.25 -2.27
N GLY A 236 -3.23 -15.50 -2.66
CA GLY A 236 -4.28 -16.52 -2.82
C GLY A 236 -5.02 -16.82 -1.52
N VAL A 237 -4.32 -16.90 -0.37
CA VAL A 237 -4.92 -17.08 0.95
C VAL A 237 -5.75 -15.86 1.34
N THR A 238 -5.22 -14.66 1.14
CA THR A 238 -5.93 -13.40 1.44
C THR A 238 -7.22 -13.29 0.63
N CYS A 239 -7.18 -13.63 -0.65
CA CYS A 239 -8.39 -13.68 -1.49
C CYS A 239 -9.43 -14.65 -0.94
N ARG A 240 -9.04 -15.87 -0.53
CA ARG A 240 -9.98 -16.85 0.07
C ARG A 240 -10.56 -16.36 1.38
N LEU A 241 -9.76 -15.72 2.23
CA LEU A 241 -10.24 -15.15 3.50
C LEU A 241 -11.30 -14.08 3.25
N PHE A 242 -11.09 -13.15 2.30
CA PHE A 242 -12.07 -12.13 1.99
C PHE A 242 -13.33 -12.68 1.31
N VAL A 243 -13.20 -13.70 0.47
CA VAL A 243 -14.38 -14.41 -0.09
C VAL A 243 -15.17 -15.07 1.05
N ARG A 244 -14.52 -15.86 1.91
CA ARG A 244 -15.16 -16.50 3.09
C ARG A 244 -15.84 -15.48 4.01
N THR A 245 -15.18 -14.35 4.27
CA THR A 245 -15.72 -13.24 5.08
C THR A 245 -16.96 -12.64 4.47
N THR A 246 -16.93 -12.34 3.17
CA THR A 246 -18.03 -11.71 2.44
C THR A 246 -19.22 -12.69 2.32
N ASP A 247 -18.96 -13.95 2.01
CA ASP A 247 -20.00 -15.00 1.95
C ASP A 247 -20.69 -15.20 3.31
N THR A 248 -19.90 -15.22 4.40
CA THR A 248 -20.46 -15.30 5.76
C THR A 248 -21.31 -14.05 6.08
N ALA A 249 -20.85 -12.86 5.70
CA ALA A 249 -21.61 -11.63 5.87
C ALA A 249 -22.95 -11.66 5.10
N LEU A 250 -22.96 -12.21 3.88
CA LEU A 250 -24.18 -12.39 3.07
C LEU A 250 -25.23 -13.30 3.71
N LEU A 251 -24.80 -14.30 4.48
CA LEU A 251 -25.73 -15.19 5.20
C LEU A 251 -26.50 -14.47 6.32
N ARG A 252 -25.99 -13.36 6.81
CA ARG A 252 -26.49 -12.64 7.97
C ARG A 252 -27.09 -11.27 7.66
N ASN A 253 -26.77 -10.67 6.51
CA ASN A 253 -27.16 -9.31 6.20
C ASN A 253 -27.82 -9.23 4.83
N GLU A 254 -28.70 -8.25 4.58
CA GLU A 254 -29.41 -8.11 3.30
C GLU A 254 -28.45 -7.77 2.17
N ARG A 255 -27.47 -6.91 2.43
CA ARG A 255 -26.43 -6.53 1.46
C ARG A 255 -25.07 -6.37 2.15
N VAL A 256 -24.01 -6.52 1.37
CA VAL A 256 -22.64 -6.36 1.84
C VAL A 256 -21.92 -5.32 0.99
N VAL A 257 -21.23 -4.39 1.65
CA VAL A 257 -20.33 -3.44 1.02
C VAL A 257 -18.91 -3.86 1.39
N VAL A 258 -18.06 -4.11 0.40
CA VAL A 258 -16.65 -4.45 0.62
C VAL A 258 -15.80 -3.26 0.20
N ARG A 259 -14.93 -2.83 1.07
CA ARG A 259 -13.92 -1.80 0.80
C ARG A 259 -12.56 -2.27 1.28
N ILE A 260 -11.54 -2.16 0.44
CA ILE A 260 -10.15 -2.45 0.80
C ILE A 260 -9.36 -1.13 0.76
N LEU A 261 -8.85 -0.72 1.92
CA LEU A 261 -7.93 0.40 2.04
C LEU A 261 -6.51 -0.11 1.84
N PRO A 262 -5.63 0.62 1.16
CA PRO A 262 -4.22 0.28 1.08
C PRO A 262 -3.52 0.55 2.41
N GLY A 263 -2.68 -0.37 2.85
CA GLY A 263 -1.76 -0.20 3.97
C GLY A 263 -0.35 0.22 3.53
N ASN A 264 0.57 0.28 4.46
CA ASN A 264 1.99 0.54 4.14
C ASN A 264 2.75 -0.75 3.77
N HIS A 265 2.23 -1.93 4.14
CA HIS A 265 2.79 -3.22 3.77
C HIS A 265 2.30 -3.71 2.40
N ASP A 266 1.08 -3.36 1.99
CA ASP A 266 0.41 -3.89 0.81
C ASP A 266 -0.23 -2.82 -0.12
N PRO A 267 0.43 -1.68 -0.40
CA PRO A 267 -0.16 -0.57 -1.15
C PRO A 267 -0.63 -0.96 -2.56
N TYR A 268 -0.03 -1.96 -3.19
CA TYR A 268 -0.39 -2.42 -4.54
C TYR A 268 -1.25 -3.68 -4.52
N SER A 269 -0.94 -4.63 -3.65
CA SER A 269 -1.68 -5.90 -3.55
C SER A 269 -3.09 -5.70 -3.00
N SER A 270 -3.32 -4.68 -2.17
CA SER A 270 -4.66 -4.29 -1.73
C SER A 270 -5.56 -3.87 -2.90
N VAL A 271 -5.00 -3.21 -3.91
CA VAL A 271 -5.72 -2.84 -5.15
C VAL A 271 -6.09 -4.10 -5.94
N ALA A 272 -5.13 -5.03 -6.11
CA ALA A 272 -5.38 -6.29 -6.79
C ALA A 272 -6.48 -7.12 -6.09
N LEU A 273 -6.46 -7.15 -4.76
CA LEU A 273 -7.49 -7.79 -3.95
C LEU A 273 -8.88 -7.17 -4.17
N ALA A 274 -8.98 -5.84 -4.20
CA ALA A 274 -10.25 -5.15 -4.44
C ALA A 274 -10.83 -5.48 -5.82
N TYR A 275 -10.01 -5.48 -6.88
CA TYR A 275 -10.46 -5.84 -8.22
C TYR A 275 -10.77 -7.33 -8.38
N PHE A 276 -10.02 -8.21 -7.69
CA PHE A 276 -10.38 -9.62 -7.61
C PHE A 276 -11.79 -9.80 -7.02
N LEU A 277 -12.09 -9.14 -5.90
CA LEU A 277 -13.40 -9.22 -5.26
C LEU A 277 -14.51 -8.64 -6.14
N LEU A 278 -14.26 -7.53 -6.83
CA LEU A 278 -15.18 -6.95 -7.80
C LEU A 278 -15.53 -7.95 -8.91
N ALA A 279 -14.53 -8.62 -9.46
CA ALA A 279 -14.73 -9.64 -10.49
C ALA A 279 -15.43 -10.89 -9.93
N TRP A 280 -15.03 -11.34 -8.74
CA TRP A 280 -15.61 -12.52 -8.09
C TRP A 280 -17.11 -12.36 -7.82
N TYR A 281 -17.53 -11.20 -7.29
CA TYR A 281 -18.91 -10.91 -6.92
C TYR A 281 -19.73 -10.22 -8.01
N ARG A 282 -19.24 -10.15 -9.24
CA ARG A 282 -19.94 -9.48 -10.35
C ARG A 282 -21.40 -9.97 -10.54
N ASN A 283 -21.68 -11.23 -10.26
CA ASN A 283 -22.98 -11.84 -10.41
C ASN A 283 -23.82 -11.89 -9.11
N GLU A 284 -23.29 -11.38 -7.99
CA GLU A 284 -24.02 -11.32 -6.71
C GLU A 284 -24.54 -9.88 -6.48
N PRO A 285 -25.83 -9.60 -6.75
CA PRO A 285 -26.36 -8.24 -6.71
C PRO A 285 -26.42 -7.63 -5.32
N ARG A 286 -26.25 -8.45 -4.26
CA ARG A 286 -26.24 -7.99 -2.88
C ARG A 286 -24.85 -7.56 -2.38
N VAL A 287 -23.80 -7.77 -3.19
CA VAL A 287 -22.44 -7.32 -2.90
C VAL A 287 -22.10 -6.11 -3.74
N THR A 288 -21.63 -5.06 -3.08
CA THR A 288 -21.02 -3.89 -3.73
C THR A 288 -19.56 -3.83 -3.30
N VAL A 289 -18.64 -3.92 -4.26
CA VAL A 289 -17.22 -3.72 -4.00
C VAL A 289 -16.83 -2.29 -4.38
N ASP A 290 -16.43 -1.53 -3.38
CA ASP A 290 -15.97 -0.15 -3.56
C ASP A 290 -14.48 -0.14 -3.87
N VAL A 291 -14.12 0.23 -5.10
CA VAL A 291 -12.74 0.30 -5.62
C VAL A 291 -12.19 1.73 -5.69
N ASP A 292 -12.77 2.66 -4.94
CA ASP A 292 -12.24 4.03 -4.82
C ASP A 292 -10.76 3.98 -4.39
N PRO A 293 -9.82 4.61 -5.12
CA PRO A 293 -8.39 4.59 -4.80
C PRO A 293 -8.01 5.48 -3.60
N SER A 294 -8.95 6.17 -2.99
CA SER A 294 -8.72 7.06 -1.85
C SER A 294 -8.16 6.28 -0.64
N LEU A 295 -7.26 6.92 0.12
CA LEU A 295 -6.78 6.40 1.41
C LEU A 295 -7.81 6.53 2.54
N PHE A 296 -9.00 7.00 2.21
CA PHE A 296 -10.09 7.22 3.15
C PHE A 296 -11.33 6.46 2.70
N PHE A 297 -12.08 5.99 3.67
CA PHE A 297 -13.41 5.44 3.48
C PHE A 297 -14.44 6.33 4.17
N TRP A 298 -15.59 6.53 3.52
CA TRP A 298 -16.71 7.29 4.05
C TRP A 298 -18.02 6.58 3.76
N PHE A 299 -18.87 6.47 4.77
CA PHE A 299 -20.17 5.86 4.59
C PHE A 299 -21.22 6.52 5.50
N ARG A 300 -22.37 6.86 4.92
CA ARG A 300 -23.48 7.42 5.68
C ARG A 300 -24.61 6.39 5.80
N HIS A 301 -25.14 6.22 7.01
CA HIS A 301 -26.28 5.40 7.34
C HIS A 301 -27.25 6.18 8.22
N GLY A 302 -28.31 6.75 7.62
CA GLY A 302 -29.23 7.63 8.35
C GLY A 302 -28.53 8.84 8.98
N LEU A 303 -28.58 8.92 10.31
CA LEU A 303 -27.90 9.96 11.11
C LEU A 303 -26.44 9.57 11.50
N VAL A 304 -25.95 8.45 11.03
CA VAL A 304 -24.58 7.97 11.29
C VAL A 304 -23.67 8.29 10.10
N LEU A 305 -22.49 8.85 10.37
CA LEU A 305 -21.40 9.00 9.41
C LEU A 305 -20.17 8.24 9.90
N LEU A 306 -19.73 7.30 9.09
CA LEU A 306 -18.52 6.51 9.32
C LEU A 306 -17.39 7.03 8.46
N GLY A 307 -16.19 7.06 9.01
CA GLY A 307 -14.95 7.31 8.30
C GLY A 307 -13.89 6.31 8.70
N ALA A 308 -12.97 6.01 7.78
CA ALA A 308 -11.81 5.18 8.10
C ALA A 308 -10.56 5.57 7.31
N THR A 309 -9.41 5.24 7.88
CA THR A 309 -8.09 5.33 7.24
C THR A 309 -7.19 4.26 7.84
N HIS A 310 -6.21 3.78 7.07
CA HIS A 310 -5.21 2.86 7.64
C HIS A 310 -4.41 3.54 8.78
N GLY A 311 -4.03 4.80 8.62
CA GLY A 311 -3.37 5.55 9.71
C GLY A 311 -1.88 5.82 9.49
N HIS A 312 -1.23 5.20 8.51
CA HIS A 312 0.19 5.38 8.21
C HIS A 312 0.53 6.75 7.59
N THR A 313 -0.42 7.41 6.92
CA THR A 313 -0.24 8.74 6.30
C THR A 313 -0.87 9.85 7.11
N VAL A 314 -2.03 9.61 7.71
CA VAL A 314 -2.79 10.56 8.50
C VAL A 314 -3.11 9.95 9.85
N LYS A 315 -2.74 10.64 10.92
CA LYS A 315 -3.07 10.20 12.29
C LYS A 315 -4.59 10.20 12.49
N VAL A 316 -5.12 9.16 13.11
CA VAL A 316 -6.57 8.98 13.34
C VAL A 316 -7.20 10.18 14.04
N GLY A 317 -6.49 10.82 14.97
CA GLY A 317 -6.95 12.03 15.66
C GLY A 317 -7.12 13.28 14.75
N GLN A 318 -6.57 13.30 13.54
CA GLN A 318 -6.76 14.38 12.56
C GLN A 318 -7.99 14.15 11.67
N MET A 319 -8.52 12.94 11.64
CA MET A 319 -9.63 12.53 10.79
C MET A 319 -10.93 13.30 11.02
N PRO A 320 -11.31 13.73 12.25
CA PRO A 320 -12.51 14.53 12.45
C PRO A 320 -12.55 15.81 11.61
N ALA A 321 -11.45 16.56 11.55
CA ALA A 321 -11.35 17.77 10.73
C ALA A 321 -11.42 17.45 9.22
N ILE A 322 -10.76 16.38 8.78
CA ILE A 322 -10.80 15.92 7.39
C ILE A 322 -12.21 15.47 7.00
N MET A 323 -12.90 14.72 7.88
CA MET A 323 -14.29 14.31 7.70
C MET A 323 -15.21 15.51 7.53
N ALA A 324 -15.14 16.49 8.43
CA ALA A 324 -15.95 17.70 8.38
C ALA A 324 -15.74 18.49 7.08
N HIS A 325 -14.48 18.56 6.60
CA HIS A 325 -14.17 19.27 5.36
C HIS A 325 -14.59 18.49 4.11
N ARG A 326 -14.23 17.21 4.03
CA ARG A 326 -14.46 16.41 2.80
C ARG A 326 -15.89 15.92 2.66
N ARG A 327 -16.61 15.78 3.78
CA ARG A 327 -17.99 15.30 3.84
C ARG A 327 -18.92 16.33 4.48
N ALA A 328 -18.72 17.62 4.15
CA ALA A 328 -19.43 18.73 4.78
C ALA A 328 -20.96 18.60 4.71
N GLU A 329 -21.50 18.11 3.59
CA GLU A 329 -22.92 17.84 3.42
C GLU A 329 -23.42 16.74 4.35
N ASP A 330 -22.76 15.58 4.35
CA ASP A 330 -23.10 14.48 5.25
C ASP A 330 -22.89 14.86 6.71
N TRP A 331 -21.85 15.63 7.00
CA TRP A 331 -21.59 16.16 8.34
C TRP A 331 -22.77 16.99 8.85
N GLY A 332 -23.32 17.86 8.02
CA GLY A 332 -24.50 18.69 8.37
C GLY A 332 -25.78 17.89 8.58
N GLN A 333 -25.89 16.72 7.94
CA GLN A 333 -27.06 15.86 7.99
C GLN A 333 -26.95 14.69 8.97
N THR A 334 -25.83 14.54 9.68
CA THR A 334 -25.59 13.44 10.62
C THR A 334 -25.38 13.94 12.03
N ARG A 335 -25.71 13.09 13.01
CA ARG A 335 -25.58 13.38 14.44
C ARG A 335 -24.47 12.55 15.10
N PHE A 336 -24.32 11.30 14.68
CA PHE A 336 -23.36 10.34 15.22
C PHE A 336 -22.24 10.12 14.24
N ARG A 337 -20.99 10.39 14.64
CA ARG A 337 -19.83 10.32 13.74
C ARG A 337 -18.76 9.48 14.37
N TYR A 338 -18.22 8.56 13.58
CA TYR A 338 -17.21 7.59 14.02
C TYR A 338 -16.08 7.53 13.01
N VAL A 339 -14.87 7.47 13.51
CA VAL A 339 -13.67 7.28 12.69
C VAL A 339 -12.90 6.07 13.20
N HIS A 340 -12.59 5.17 12.27
CA HIS A 340 -11.84 3.95 12.51
C HIS A 340 -10.44 4.08 11.93
N GLY A 341 -9.43 3.79 12.73
CA GLY A 341 -8.03 3.75 12.35
C GLY A 341 -7.40 2.41 12.63
N PHE A 342 -6.34 2.12 11.91
CA PHE A 342 -5.63 0.84 11.92
C PHE A 342 -4.13 1.06 12.10
N HIS A 343 -3.25 0.18 11.63
CA HIS A 343 -1.80 0.34 11.62
C HIS A 343 -1.10 0.22 13.00
N LEU A 344 -1.74 0.67 14.06
CA LEU A 344 -1.10 0.70 15.38
C LEU A 344 -1.24 -0.61 16.17
N HIS A 345 -2.00 -1.58 15.64
CA HIS A 345 -2.26 -2.90 16.22
C HIS A 345 -2.82 -2.88 17.66
N HIS A 346 -3.18 -1.71 18.19
CA HIS A 346 -3.74 -1.61 19.53
C HIS A 346 -5.09 -0.88 19.53
N SER A 347 -5.91 -1.19 20.53
CA SER A 347 -7.20 -0.55 20.70
C SER A 347 -7.06 0.72 21.54
N ALA A 348 -7.42 1.86 20.96
CA ALA A 348 -7.59 3.10 21.67
C ALA A 348 -8.89 3.77 21.20
N LYS A 349 -9.73 4.19 22.14
CA LYS A 349 -10.97 4.91 21.82
C LYS A 349 -10.92 6.28 22.49
N THR A 350 -11.04 7.33 21.70
CA THR A 350 -11.14 8.70 22.17
C THR A 350 -12.51 9.26 21.81
N ALA A 351 -13.34 9.52 22.83
CA ALA A 351 -14.58 10.26 22.67
C ALA A 351 -14.37 11.66 23.21
N THR A 352 -14.46 12.67 22.36
CA THR A 352 -14.43 14.08 22.79
C THR A 352 -15.79 14.66 22.52
N GLU A 353 -16.57 14.90 23.57
CA GLU A 353 -17.92 15.48 23.44
C GLU A 353 -17.92 16.83 22.68
N GLY A 354 -16.88 17.63 22.81
CA GLY A 354 -16.74 18.92 22.12
C GLY A 354 -16.54 18.84 20.61
N ASN A 355 -16.02 17.72 20.07
CA ASN A 355 -15.69 17.57 18.64
C ASN A 355 -16.75 16.78 17.85
N GLY A 356 -17.72 16.16 18.52
CA GLY A 356 -18.82 15.43 17.88
C GLY A 356 -18.41 14.21 17.04
N VAL A 357 -17.21 13.66 17.24
CA VAL A 357 -16.70 12.47 16.55
C VAL A 357 -16.03 11.54 17.55
N ILE A 358 -16.36 10.26 17.50
CA ILE A 358 -15.65 9.22 18.22
C ILE A 358 -14.57 8.66 17.30
N THR A 359 -13.32 8.71 17.74
CA THR A 359 -12.19 8.09 17.02
C THR A 359 -11.70 6.86 17.77
N GLU A 360 -11.41 5.80 17.06
CA GLU A 360 -10.84 4.59 17.66
C GLU A 360 -9.87 3.88 16.72
N THR A 361 -8.92 3.18 17.32
CA THR A 361 -8.05 2.22 16.63
C THR A 361 -8.39 0.80 17.04
N HIS A 362 -8.06 -0.17 16.19
CA HIS A 362 -8.43 -1.57 16.38
C HIS A 362 -7.20 -2.43 16.62
N GLN A 363 -7.39 -3.54 17.34
CA GLN A 363 -6.36 -4.55 17.51
C GLN A 363 -6.21 -5.37 16.23
N ALA A 364 -4.98 -5.81 15.95
CA ALA A 364 -4.71 -6.81 14.95
C ALA A 364 -5.11 -8.22 15.45
N PRO A 365 -5.47 -9.16 14.57
CA PRO A 365 -5.75 -10.54 14.95
C PRO A 365 -4.49 -11.42 15.06
N ILE A 366 -3.37 -10.93 14.58
CA ILE A 366 -2.09 -11.65 14.56
C ILE A 366 -1.33 -11.50 15.89
N PRO A 367 -0.44 -12.44 16.25
CA PRO A 367 0.46 -12.26 17.38
C PRO A 367 1.51 -11.21 17.08
N GLN A 368 2.26 -10.83 18.11
CA GLN A 368 3.38 -9.92 17.95
C GLN A 368 4.52 -10.63 17.23
N ASP A 369 5.03 -10.02 16.15
CA ASP A 369 6.27 -10.47 15.51
C ASP A 369 7.50 -10.16 16.39
N ALA A 370 8.67 -10.61 15.98
CA ALA A 370 9.91 -10.43 16.73
C ALA A 370 10.22 -8.95 17.02
N TRP A 371 9.91 -8.05 16.11
CA TRP A 371 10.12 -6.60 16.30
C TRP A 371 9.17 -6.03 17.35
N HIS A 372 7.89 -6.35 17.28
CA HIS A 372 6.89 -5.90 18.27
C HIS A 372 7.19 -6.48 19.66
N TRP A 373 7.53 -7.77 19.72
CA TRP A 373 7.90 -8.45 20.97
C TRP A 373 9.13 -7.83 21.61
N GLY A 374 10.21 -7.68 20.84
CA GLY A 374 11.46 -7.06 21.31
C GLY A 374 11.33 -5.59 21.68
N SER A 375 10.33 -4.87 21.14
CA SER A 375 10.03 -3.47 21.44
C SER A 375 9.07 -3.29 22.62
N GLY A 376 8.58 -4.40 23.22
CA GLY A 376 7.73 -4.35 24.41
C GLY A 376 6.28 -3.93 24.16
N PHE A 377 5.77 -4.10 22.96
CA PHE A 377 4.34 -3.93 22.68
C PHE A 377 3.54 -5.06 23.35
N LEU A 378 2.44 -4.74 24.03
CA LEU A 378 1.62 -5.68 24.80
C LEU A 378 0.15 -5.63 24.37
N SER A 379 -0.13 -5.42 23.09
CA SER A 379 -1.49 -5.37 22.60
C SER A 379 -2.11 -6.76 22.58
N GLY A 380 -3.35 -6.87 23.05
CA GLY A 380 -4.16 -8.07 22.85
C GLY A 380 -4.60 -8.19 21.39
N ARG A 381 -5.19 -9.36 21.05
CA ARG A 381 -5.62 -9.73 19.69
C ARG A 381 -7.12 -9.88 19.65
N SER A 382 -7.77 -9.32 18.66
CA SER A 382 -9.23 -9.53 18.49
C SER A 382 -9.72 -9.17 17.11
N ILE A 383 -10.87 -9.76 16.76
CA ILE A 383 -11.74 -9.34 15.65
C ILE A 383 -13.06 -8.88 16.26
N GLN A 384 -13.67 -7.87 15.68
CA GLN A 384 -14.94 -7.36 16.20
C GLN A 384 -15.90 -6.94 15.09
N THR A 385 -17.19 -6.98 15.40
CA THR A 385 -18.25 -6.36 14.62
C THR A 385 -18.89 -5.26 15.44
N ILE A 386 -19.13 -4.10 14.84
CA ILE A 386 -19.75 -2.95 15.49
C ILE A 386 -21.10 -2.71 14.81
N THR A 387 -22.17 -2.67 15.57
CA THR A 387 -23.53 -2.46 15.05
C THR A 387 -23.99 -1.05 15.30
N TYR A 388 -24.38 -0.37 14.25
CA TYR A 388 -24.94 0.98 14.25
C TYR A 388 -26.42 0.95 13.86
N HIS A 389 -27.22 1.71 14.57
CA HIS A 389 -28.59 1.98 14.20
C HIS A 389 -28.69 3.34 13.50
N ALA A 390 -29.44 3.42 12.41
CA ALA A 390 -29.56 4.61 11.56
C ALA A 390 -29.94 5.90 12.33
N GLN A 391 -30.68 5.78 13.45
CA GLN A 391 -31.13 6.92 14.25
C GLN A 391 -30.45 7.06 15.61
N PHE A 392 -29.79 6.01 16.13
CA PHE A 392 -29.29 5.98 17.51
C PHE A 392 -27.77 5.86 17.62
N GLY A 393 -27.04 5.73 16.50
CA GLY A 393 -25.59 5.55 16.51
C GLY A 393 -25.18 4.12 16.85
N GLU A 394 -24.01 3.93 17.47
CA GLU A 394 -23.52 2.62 17.92
C GLU A 394 -24.44 2.06 19.01
N ILE A 395 -24.97 0.85 18.79
CA ILE A 395 -25.89 0.20 19.74
C ILE A 395 -25.32 -1.08 20.33
N SER A 396 -24.40 -1.76 19.66
CA SER A 396 -23.78 -2.97 20.17
C SER A 396 -22.42 -3.23 19.51
N ARG A 397 -21.64 -4.08 20.16
CA ARG A 397 -20.34 -4.53 19.66
C ARG A 397 -20.11 -5.97 20.06
N CYS A 398 -19.78 -6.81 19.09
CA CYS A 398 -19.34 -8.17 19.33
C CYS A 398 -17.83 -8.23 19.12
N ARG A 399 -17.10 -8.65 20.14
CA ARG A 399 -15.65 -8.83 20.11
C ARG A 399 -15.29 -10.30 20.33
N VAL A 400 -14.53 -10.86 19.44
CA VAL A 400 -13.91 -12.19 19.56
C VAL A 400 -12.45 -11.97 19.93
N ALA A 401 -12.09 -12.27 21.17
CA ALA A 401 -10.71 -12.26 21.63
C ALA A 401 -9.98 -13.49 21.07
N ILE A 402 -8.81 -13.29 20.51
CA ILE A 402 -7.94 -14.36 20.03
C ILE A 402 -6.92 -14.59 21.13
N MET A 403 -6.98 -15.75 21.75
CA MET A 403 -6.08 -16.16 22.82
C MET A 403 -4.84 -16.82 22.20
N ASP A 404 -3.70 -16.60 22.82
CA ASP A 404 -2.51 -17.38 22.51
C ASP A 404 -2.81 -18.86 22.79
N ALA A 405 -2.28 -19.76 21.97
CA ALA A 405 -2.48 -21.19 22.20
C ALA A 405 -1.90 -21.52 23.61
N PRO A 406 -2.61 -22.26 24.45
CA PRO A 406 -2.00 -22.75 25.69
C PRO A 406 -0.79 -23.59 25.32
N GLU A 407 0.31 -23.38 26.04
CA GLU A 407 1.56 -24.15 25.94
C GLU A 407 1.35 -25.63 26.09
#